data_84434034534613faebab194277b6241d
#
_entry.id   84434034534613faebab194277b6241d
#
_cell.length_a   1.000
_cell.length_b   1.000
_cell.length_c   1.000
_cell.angle_alpha   90.00
_cell.angle_beta   90.00
_cell.angle_gamma   90.00
#
_symmetry.space_group_name_H-M   'P 1'
#
loop_
_entity.id
_entity.type
_entity.pdbx_description
1 polymer ?
#
loop_
_entity_poly.entity_id
_entity_poly.type
_entity_poly.pdbx_seq_one_letter_code
_entity_poly.pdbx_strand_id
1 'polypeptide(L)'
;MAQTMLKVDNINVYYGNIHAVKNVSFEVNEGEIVTLIGANGAGKSTTLKTISGLLHPKTGDVLYKGKSIKGVRAHKIVESGLAQVPEGRHVFLHMTVEENLDMGGYTQPASTIGPNKEKVFELFPRLKERRKQLAGTMSGGEQQMLAMGRALMSNASMLMLDEPSMGLSPLLVQEIFDIIQNIHKEGMTILLVEQNAQMALSVADRAYVLETGRVVMDGTGAELLTNERVRSAYLGG
;
A
#
# COMPACT_ATOMS: atom_id res chain seq x y z
N MET A 1 8.23 -22.47 7.07
CA MET A 1 8.23 -21.08 7.57
C MET A 1 7.97 -20.18 6.37
N ALA A 2 7.08 -19.21 6.50
CA ALA A 2 6.84 -18.24 5.41
C ALA A 2 8.12 -17.43 5.16
N GLN A 3 8.42 -17.16 3.88
CA GLN A 3 9.63 -16.41 3.50
C GLN A 3 9.39 -14.92 3.72
N THR A 4 10.30 -14.22 4.42
CA THR A 4 10.23 -12.77 4.57
C THR A 4 10.44 -12.08 3.22
N MET A 5 9.42 -11.36 2.77
CA MET A 5 9.44 -10.61 1.51
C MET A 5 9.98 -9.20 1.68
N LEU A 6 9.54 -8.49 2.73
CA LEU A 6 10.02 -7.16 3.09
C LEU A 6 10.50 -7.17 4.55
N LYS A 7 11.67 -6.62 4.80
CA LYS A 7 12.20 -6.37 6.15
C LYS A 7 12.63 -4.91 6.24
N VAL A 8 12.02 -4.20 7.17
CA VAL A 8 12.44 -2.87 7.60
C VAL A 8 13.25 -3.06 8.87
N ASP A 9 14.51 -2.64 8.85
CA ASP A 9 15.44 -2.89 9.94
C ASP A 9 15.97 -1.56 10.52
N ASN A 10 15.43 -1.21 11.68
CA ASN A 10 15.88 -0.12 12.54
C ASN A 10 16.06 1.23 11.81
N ILE A 11 15.11 1.56 10.93
CA ILE A 11 15.20 2.78 10.13
C ILE A 11 14.98 4.04 10.96
N ASN A 12 15.77 5.07 10.67
CA ASN A 12 15.63 6.42 11.21
C ASN A 12 15.54 7.41 10.05
N VAL A 13 14.42 8.14 9.96
CA VAL A 13 14.12 9.05 8.86
C VAL A 13 13.87 10.45 9.37
N TYR A 14 14.42 11.45 8.67
CA TYR A 14 14.37 12.84 9.06
C TYR A 14 13.86 13.73 7.93
N TYR A 15 13.09 14.76 8.29
CA TYR A 15 12.82 15.93 7.46
C TYR A 15 13.56 17.12 8.05
N GLY A 16 14.73 17.44 7.50
CA GLY A 16 15.63 18.41 8.15
C GLY A 16 15.99 17.97 9.56
N ASN A 17 15.57 18.77 10.56
CA ASN A 17 15.80 18.46 11.98
C ASN A 17 14.68 17.62 12.63
N ILE A 18 13.58 17.36 11.92
CA ILE A 18 12.44 16.61 12.46
C ILE A 18 12.71 15.12 12.30
N HIS A 19 12.82 14.38 13.42
CA HIS A 19 12.97 12.92 13.45
C HIS A 19 11.59 12.28 13.31
N ALA A 20 11.19 11.97 12.08
CA ALA A 20 9.85 11.50 11.74
C ALA A 20 9.64 9.99 11.98
N VAL A 21 10.67 9.17 11.72
CA VAL A 21 10.65 7.72 11.95
C VAL A 21 11.85 7.35 12.80
N LYS A 22 11.63 6.63 13.91
CA LYS A 22 12.58 6.45 15.02
C LYS A 22 12.75 4.97 15.34
N ASN A 23 13.83 4.35 14.85
CA ASN A 23 14.17 2.94 15.08
C ASN A 23 13.00 2.00 14.74
N VAL A 24 12.33 2.25 13.61
CA VAL A 24 11.21 1.40 13.18
C VAL A 24 11.74 0.13 12.54
N SER A 25 11.24 -1.00 13.04
CA SER A 25 11.51 -2.33 12.50
C SER A 25 10.22 -3.11 12.38
N PHE A 26 10.04 -3.80 11.26
CA PHE A 26 8.95 -4.75 11.03
C PHE A 26 9.25 -5.63 9.81
N GLU A 27 8.47 -6.70 9.66
CA GLU A 27 8.62 -7.64 8.55
C GLU A 27 7.25 -7.93 7.92
N VAL A 28 7.27 -8.21 6.62
CA VAL A 28 6.13 -8.71 5.85
C VAL A 28 6.57 -10.00 5.18
N ASN A 29 5.87 -11.11 5.43
CA ASN A 29 6.14 -12.37 4.77
C ASN A 29 5.36 -12.48 3.45
N GLU A 30 5.82 -13.36 2.59
CA GLU A 30 5.15 -13.65 1.33
C GLU A 30 3.72 -14.18 1.58
N GLY A 31 2.74 -13.61 0.86
CA GLY A 31 1.33 -13.96 1.01
C GLY A 31 0.68 -13.47 2.30
N GLU A 32 1.21 -12.44 2.98
CA GLU A 32 0.55 -11.80 4.13
C GLU A 32 -0.08 -10.46 3.77
N ILE A 33 -1.15 -10.10 4.47
CA ILE A 33 -1.59 -8.71 4.66
C ILE A 33 -1.02 -8.23 5.99
N VAL A 34 -0.09 -7.29 5.94
CA VAL A 34 0.40 -6.59 7.13
C VAL A 34 -0.12 -5.15 7.12
N THR A 35 -0.62 -4.65 8.25
CA THR A 35 -1.06 -3.26 8.35
C THR A 35 -0.23 -2.44 9.32
N LEU A 36 0.02 -1.18 8.94
CA LEU A 36 0.54 -0.15 9.86
C LEU A 36 -0.61 0.79 10.21
N ILE A 37 -1.01 0.78 11.47
CA ILE A 37 -2.05 1.68 12.00
C ILE A 37 -1.42 2.74 12.91
N GLY A 38 -2.11 3.86 13.08
CA GLY A 38 -1.66 4.96 13.93
C GLY A 38 -2.28 6.30 13.50
N ALA A 39 -2.23 7.27 14.38
CA ALA A 39 -2.77 8.61 14.12
C ALA A 39 -2.02 9.33 12.97
N ASN A 40 -2.60 10.42 12.47
CA ASN A 40 -1.92 11.29 11.51
C ASN A 40 -0.61 11.84 12.12
N GLY A 41 0.46 11.80 11.32
CA GLY A 41 1.80 12.16 11.78
C GLY A 41 2.55 11.07 12.55
N ALA A 42 1.98 9.87 12.72
CA ALA A 42 2.66 8.74 13.38
C ALA A 42 3.87 8.19 12.60
N GLY A 43 4.07 8.59 11.34
CA GLY A 43 5.20 8.14 10.52
C GLY A 43 4.86 7.09 9.47
N LYS A 44 3.57 6.72 9.30
CA LYS A 44 3.11 5.67 8.38
C LYS A 44 3.53 5.92 6.93
N SER A 45 3.06 7.01 6.31
CA SER A 45 3.39 7.36 4.92
C SER A 45 4.88 7.69 4.74
N THR A 46 5.56 8.22 5.78
CA THR A 46 7.02 8.40 5.76
C THR A 46 7.74 7.06 5.64
N THR A 47 7.27 6.04 6.35
CA THR A 47 7.80 4.67 6.25
C THR A 47 7.60 4.11 4.85
N LEU A 48 6.39 4.24 4.26
CA LEU A 48 6.15 3.80 2.87
C LEU A 48 7.03 4.54 1.86
N LYS A 49 7.17 5.87 1.99
CA LYS A 49 8.06 6.67 1.12
C LYS A 49 9.53 6.25 1.25
N THR A 50 9.93 5.75 2.42
CA THR A 50 11.28 5.22 2.62
C THR A 50 11.46 3.87 1.92
N ILE A 51 10.48 2.98 2.03
CA ILE A 51 10.50 1.68 1.35
C ILE A 51 10.48 1.85 -0.17
N SER A 52 9.68 2.78 -0.70
CA SER A 52 9.61 3.06 -2.15
C SER A 52 10.81 3.84 -2.71
N GLY A 53 11.80 4.20 -1.88
CA GLY A 53 13.01 4.91 -2.32
C GLY A 53 12.81 6.40 -2.60
N LEU A 54 11.67 6.98 -2.21
CA LEU A 54 11.38 8.42 -2.29
C LEU A 54 12.06 9.19 -1.15
N LEU A 55 12.30 8.51 -0.02
CA LEU A 55 13.08 9.01 1.10
C LEU A 55 14.19 8.01 1.41
N HIS A 56 15.27 8.51 2.02
CA HIS A 56 16.38 7.66 2.42
C HIS A 56 16.54 7.67 3.95
N PRO A 57 16.63 6.51 4.60
CA PRO A 57 16.88 6.45 6.03
C PRO A 57 18.30 6.92 6.33
N LYS A 58 18.46 7.73 7.38
CA LYS A 58 19.79 8.14 7.87
C LYS A 58 20.56 6.95 8.41
N THR A 59 19.90 6.08 9.16
CA THR A 59 20.43 4.81 9.67
C THR A 59 19.39 3.71 9.48
N GLY A 60 19.82 2.46 9.60
CA GLY A 60 18.98 1.30 9.32
C GLY A 60 19.00 0.91 7.84
N ASP A 61 18.24 -0.10 7.51
CA ASP A 61 18.14 -0.64 6.15
C ASP A 61 16.71 -1.09 5.83
N VAL A 62 16.43 -1.26 4.54
CA VAL A 62 15.22 -1.88 4.02
C VAL A 62 15.64 -2.99 3.06
N LEU A 63 15.23 -4.22 3.35
CA LEU A 63 15.51 -5.37 2.50
C LEU A 63 14.22 -5.83 1.83
N TYR A 64 14.27 -6.01 0.52
CA TYR A 64 13.20 -6.61 -0.27
C TYR A 64 13.70 -7.89 -0.92
N LYS A 65 13.01 -9.01 -0.69
CA LYS A 65 13.45 -10.36 -1.13
C LYS A 65 14.91 -10.64 -0.73
N GLY A 66 15.26 -10.27 0.50
CA GLY A 66 16.60 -10.48 1.09
C GLY A 66 17.71 -9.55 0.56
N LYS A 67 17.39 -8.59 -0.32
CA LYS A 67 18.36 -7.64 -0.87
C LYS A 67 18.07 -6.23 -0.36
N SER A 68 19.12 -5.51 0.08
CA SER A 68 18.97 -4.10 0.47
C SER A 68 18.51 -3.27 -0.73
N ILE A 69 17.48 -2.46 -0.50
CA ILE A 69 16.97 -1.47 -1.47
C ILE A 69 17.29 -0.04 -1.04
N LYS A 70 18.11 0.14 0.01
CA LYS A 70 18.57 1.45 0.45
C LYS A 70 19.36 2.16 -0.66
N GLY A 71 18.91 3.36 -1.04
CA GLY A 71 19.53 4.12 -2.11
C GLY A 71 19.22 3.65 -3.53
N VAL A 72 18.42 2.60 -3.68
CA VAL A 72 17.93 2.17 -5.00
C VAL A 72 16.88 3.17 -5.50
N ARG A 73 16.94 3.54 -6.78
CA ARG A 73 15.97 4.47 -7.39
C ARG A 73 14.57 3.86 -7.42
N ALA A 74 13.53 4.66 -7.13
CA ALA A 74 12.15 4.22 -7.02
C ALA A 74 11.66 3.36 -8.21
N HIS A 75 11.96 3.74 -9.46
CA HIS A 75 11.56 2.95 -10.62
C HIS A 75 12.22 1.56 -10.66
N LYS A 76 13.43 1.39 -10.13
CA LYS A 76 14.10 0.08 -10.01
C LYS A 76 13.47 -0.78 -8.90
N ILE A 77 12.94 -0.15 -7.85
CA ILE A 77 12.18 -0.85 -6.82
C ILE A 77 10.87 -1.38 -7.42
N VAL A 78 10.17 -0.58 -8.23
CA VAL A 78 8.97 -1.03 -8.96
C VAL A 78 9.31 -2.17 -9.92
N GLU A 79 10.38 -2.07 -10.71
CA GLU A 79 10.86 -3.14 -11.60
C GLU A 79 11.18 -4.45 -10.84
N SER A 80 11.59 -4.37 -9.56
CA SER A 80 11.84 -5.56 -8.73
C SER A 80 10.58 -6.24 -8.21
N GLY A 81 9.40 -5.65 -8.46
CA GLY A 81 8.09 -6.20 -8.11
C GLY A 81 7.46 -5.63 -6.83
N LEU A 82 7.90 -4.45 -6.35
CA LEU A 82 7.29 -3.74 -5.23
C LEU A 82 6.64 -2.46 -5.73
N ALA A 83 5.30 -2.42 -5.77
CA ALA A 83 4.54 -1.27 -6.22
C ALA A 83 3.86 -0.54 -5.06
N GLN A 84 3.60 0.76 -5.23
CA GLN A 84 2.90 1.57 -4.24
C GLN A 84 1.72 2.30 -4.89
N VAL A 85 0.58 2.27 -4.20
CA VAL A 85 -0.55 3.19 -4.41
C VAL A 85 -0.43 4.29 -3.35
N PRO A 86 -0.03 5.50 -3.71
CA PRO A 86 0.14 6.59 -2.75
C PRO A 86 -1.20 7.15 -2.31
N GLU A 87 -1.21 7.82 -1.14
CA GLU A 87 -2.31 8.66 -0.69
C GLU A 87 -2.66 9.70 -1.78
N GLY A 88 -3.95 10.02 -1.93
CA GLY A 88 -4.42 11.04 -2.89
C GLY A 88 -4.54 10.54 -4.34
N ARG A 89 -4.51 9.22 -4.57
CA ARG A 89 -4.80 8.54 -5.85
C ARG A 89 -3.77 8.79 -6.95
N HIS A 90 -3.36 10.02 -7.20
CA HIS A 90 -2.34 10.46 -8.19
C HIS A 90 -2.56 9.86 -9.60
N VAL A 91 -3.82 9.80 -10.07
CA VAL A 91 -4.12 9.41 -11.44
C VAL A 91 -3.81 10.54 -12.43
N PHE A 92 -3.53 10.21 -13.68
CA PHE A 92 -3.30 11.20 -14.74
C PHE A 92 -4.65 11.70 -15.24
N LEU A 93 -5.10 12.86 -14.74
CA LEU A 93 -6.47 13.39 -14.93
C LEU A 93 -6.85 13.62 -16.39
N HIS A 94 -5.89 13.97 -17.23
CA HIS A 94 -6.09 14.26 -18.66
C HIS A 94 -5.92 13.02 -19.56
N MET A 95 -5.65 11.87 -18.98
CA MET A 95 -5.60 10.58 -19.67
C MET A 95 -6.89 9.80 -19.40
N THR A 96 -7.25 8.94 -20.34
CA THR A 96 -8.33 7.97 -20.17
C THR A 96 -7.97 6.91 -19.11
N VAL A 97 -8.96 6.15 -18.66
CA VAL A 97 -8.74 4.99 -17.79
C VAL A 97 -7.73 4.03 -18.42
N GLU A 98 -7.91 3.69 -19.69
CA GLU A 98 -7.06 2.74 -20.41
C GLU A 98 -5.61 3.25 -20.51
N GLU A 99 -5.40 4.51 -20.86
CA GLU A 99 -4.07 5.12 -20.91
C GLU A 99 -3.40 5.18 -19.52
N ASN A 100 -4.16 5.45 -18.44
CA ASN A 100 -3.63 5.37 -17.09
C ASN A 100 -3.14 3.96 -16.75
N LEU A 101 -3.89 2.92 -17.15
CA LEU A 101 -3.48 1.53 -16.95
C LEU A 101 -2.22 1.21 -17.76
N ASP A 102 -2.15 1.62 -19.01
CA ASP A 102 -0.96 1.42 -19.86
C ASP A 102 0.29 2.05 -19.25
N MET A 103 0.17 3.23 -18.66
CA MET A 103 1.26 3.86 -17.91
C MET A 103 1.73 3.04 -16.71
N GLY A 104 0.82 2.30 -16.05
CA GLY A 104 1.17 1.38 -14.96
C GLY A 104 2.03 0.20 -15.41
N GLY A 105 1.83 -0.25 -16.65
CA GLY A 105 2.60 -1.33 -17.28
C GLY A 105 3.89 -0.89 -17.97
N TYR A 106 4.31 0.38 -17.84
CA TYR A 106 5.45 0.95 -18.59
C TYR A 106 6.75 0.15 -18.49
N THR A 107 6.99 -0.51 -17.36
CA THR A 107 8.19 -1.34 -17.14
C THR A 107 8.04 -2.78 -17.62
N GLN A 108 6.86 -3.17 -18.11
CA GLN A 108 6.53 -4.53 -18.48
C GLN A 108 6.72 -4.76 -20.00
N PRO A 109 7.02 -6.01 -20.40
CA PRO A 109 7.03 -6.37 -21.83
C PRO A 109 5.68 -6.08 -22.48
N ALA A 110 5.69 -5.57 -23.71
CA ALA A 110 4.46 -5.23 -24.46
C ALA A 110 3.47 -6.41 -24.56
N SER A 111 3.96 -7.65 -24.61
CA SER A 111 3.15 -8.86 -24.66
C SER A 111 2.30 -9.12 -23.40
N THR A 112 2.68 -8.54 -22.25
CA THR A 112 1.99 -8.74 -20.96
C THR A 112 0.97 -7.65 -20.67
N ILE A 113 1.02 -6.50 -21.35
CA ILE A 113 0.14 -5.33 -21.11
C ILE A 113 -1.34 -5.70 -21.31
N GLY A 114 -1.66 -6.33 -22.45
CA GLY A 114 -3.04 -6.76 -22.74
C GLY A 114 -3.59 -7.73 -21.68
N PRO A 115 -2.94 -8.87 -21.44
CA PRO A 115 -3.34 -9.81 -20.38
C PRO A 115 -3.46 -9.20 -19.00
N ASN A 116 -2.53 -8.35 -18.58
CA ASN A 116 -2.61 -7.66 -17.27
C ASN A 116 -3.80 -6.70 -17.21
N LYS A 117 -4.07 -5.98 -18.30
CA LYS A 117 -5.21 -5.05 -18.39
C LYS A 117 -6.55 -5.80 -18.25
N GLU A 118 -6.71 -6.95 -18.90
CA GLU A 118 -7.93 -7.75 -18.75
C GLU A 118 -8.11 -8.23 -17.30
N LYS A 119 -7.06 -8.70 -16.62
CA LYS A 119 -7.13 -9.04 -15.18
C LYS A 119 -7.57 -7.85 -14.34
N VAL A 120 -7.02 -6.66 -14.60
CA VAL A 120 -7.45 -5.44 -13.90
C VAL A 120 -8.91 -5.15 -14.16
N PHE A 121 -9.40 -5.33 -15.39
CA PHE A 121 -10.81 -5.13 -15.72
C PHE A 121 -11.74 -6.19 -15.12
N GLU A 122 -11.26 -7.39 -14.84
CA GLU A 122 -12.00 -8.41 -14.09
C GLU A 122 -12.16 -8.02 -12.62
N LEU A 123 -11.09 -7.51 -12.00
CA LEU A 123 -11.11 -7.00 -10.62
C LEU A 123 -11.91 -5.71 -10.46
N PHE A 124 -11.92 -4.87 -11.50
CA PHE A 124 -12.57 -3.55 -11.50
C PHE A 124 -13.50 -3.38 -12.72
N PRO A 125 -14.68 -4.03 -12.75
CA PRO A 125 -15.59 -3.96 -13.91
C PRO A 125 -15.99 -2.54 -14.28
N ARG A 126 -16.10 -1.63 -13.30
CA ARG A 126 -16.39 -0.21 -13.53
C ARG A 126 -15.33 0.48 -14.39
N LEU A 127 -14.06 0.10 -14.23
CA LEU A 127 -12.98 0.63 -15.08
C LEU A 127 -13.12 0.15 -16.53
N LYS A 128 -13.55 -1.11 -16.73
CA LYS A 128 -13.81 -1.65 -18.08
C LYS A 128 -14.91 -0.90 -18.80
N GLU A 129 -16.04 -0.66 -18.10
CA GLU A 129 -17.18 0.11 -18.64
C GLU A 129 -16.76 1.53 -19.08
N ARG A 130 -15.81 2.12 -18.36
CA ARG A 130 -15.38 3.51 -18.51
C ARG A 130 -13.99 3.66 -19.13
N ARG A 131 -13.47 2.61 -19.79
CA ARG A 131 -12.08 2.57 -20.26
C ARG A 131 -11.64 3.76 -21.11
N LYS A 132 -12.56 4.36 -21.85
CA LYS A 132 -12.31 5.55 -22.70
C LYS A 132 -12.64 6.89 -22.01
N GLN A 133 -13.13 6.87 -20.78
CA GLN A 133 -13.45 8.07 -20.02
C GLN A 133 -12.18 8.72 -19.48
N LEU A 134 -12.11 10.06 -19.47
CA LEU A 134 -11.01 10.79 -18.83
C LEU A 134 -11.04 10.59 -17.31
N ALA A 135 -9.91 10.23 -16.72
CA ALA A 135 -9.80 9.96 -15.29
C ALA A 135 -10.20 11.13 -14.40
N GLY A 136 -10.00 12.38 -14.88
CA GLY A 136 -10.39 13.59 -14.17
C GLY A 136 -11.91 13.78 -14.02
N THR A 137 -12.73 13.07 -14.80
CA THR A 137 -14.19 13.14 -14.74
C THR A 137 -14.82 12.01 -13.91
N MET A 138 -13.99 11.12 -13.34
CA MET A 138 -14.43 9.99 -12.52
C MET A 138 -14.67 10.42 -11.07
N SER A 139 -15.53 9.67 -10.37
CA SER A 139 -15.69 9.82 -8.93
C SER A 139 -14.41 9.47 -8.15
N GLY A 140 -14.32 9.94 -6.91
CA GLY A 140 -13.16 9.64 -6.07
C GLY A 140 -12.89 8.15 -5.86
N GLY A 141 -13.93 7.33 -5.71
CA GLY A 141 -13.78 5.88 -5.59
C GLY A 141 -13.29 5.22 -6.87
N GLU A 142 -13.83 5.64 -8.03
CA GLU A 142 -13.37 5.13 -9.33
C GLU A 142 -11.91 5.53 -9.61
N GLN A 143 -11.49 6.72 -9.22
CA GLN A 143 -10.08 7.13 -9.29
C GLN A 143 -9.19 6.30 -8.36
N GLN A 144 -9.68 5.91 -7.18
CA GLN A 144 -8.97 5.03 -6.27
C GLN A 144 -8.80 3.62 -6.87
N MET A 145 -9.87 3.06 -7.44
CA MET A 145 -9.80 1.79 -8.19
C MET A 145 -8.82 1.88 -9.35
N LEU A 146 -8.81 3.00 -10.09
CA LEU A 146 -7.87 3.22 -11.19
C LEU A 146 -6.42 3.29 -10.69
N ALA A 147 -6.15 3.93 -9.56
CA ALA A 147 -4.81 3.98 -8.95
C ALA A 147 -4.33 2.59 -8.54
N MET A 148 -5.20 1.76 -7.95
CA MET A 148 -4.91 0.37 -7.61
C MET A 148 -4.69 -0.47 -8.88
N GLY A 149 -5.58 -0.38 -9.86
CA GLY A 149 -5.45 -1.05 -11.15
C GLY A 149 -4.14 -0.71 -11.86
N ARG A 150 -3.76 0.55 -11.86
CA ARG A 150 -2.48 1.02 -12.41
C ARG A 150 -1.27 0.38 -11.70
N ALA A 151 -1.31 0.24 -10.38
CA ALA A 151 -0.24 -0.43 -9.65
C ALA A 151 -0.17 -1.93 -10.00
N LEU A 152 -1.30 -2.59 -10.15
CA LEU A 152 -1.37 -4.01 -10.56
C LEU A 152 -0.83 -4.26 -11.98
N MET A 153 -0.92 -3.28 -12.88
CA MET A 153 -0.34 -3.35 -14.22
C MET A 153 1.18 -3.56 -14.21
N SER A 154 1.87 -3.20 -13.13
CA SER A 154 3.32 -3.40 -12.98
C SER A 154 3.72 -4.86 -12.71
N ASN A 155 2.75 -5.78 -12.61
CA ASN A 155 2.96 -7.19 -12.26
C ASN A 155 3.76 -7.36 -10.96
N ALA A 156 3.44 -6.53 -9.97
CA ALA A 156 4.10 -6.53 -8.67
C ALA A 156 3.83 -7.84 -7.90
N SER A 157 4.81 -8.27 -7.11
CA SER A 157 4.65 -9.37 -6.14
C SER A 157 4.21 -8.86 -4.76
N MET A 158 4.39 -7.56 -4.51
CA MET A 158 3.99 -6.89 -3.29
C MET A 158 3.40 -5.52 -3.59
N LEU A 159 2.27 -5.22 -2.97
CA LEU A 159 1.56 -3.96 -3.11
C LEU A 159 1.56 -3.20 -1.78
N MET A 160 2.00 -1.95 -1.81
CA MET A 160 1.87 -1.02 -0.68
C MET A 160 0.72 -0.06 -0.94
N LEU A 161 -0.21 0.05 0.00
CA LEU A 161 -1.39 0.90 -0.08
C LEU A 161 -1.34 1.97 1.03
N ASP A 162 -1.33 3.24 0.64
CA ASP A 162 -1.28 4.38 1.57
C ASP A 162 -2.65 5.04 1.67
N GLU A 163 -3.37 4.75 2.76
CA GLU A 163 -4.71 5.22 3.10
C GLU A 163 -5.73 5.09 1.94
N PRO A 164 -5.90 3.88 1.36
CA PRO A 164 -6.71 3.68 0.17
C PRO A 164 -8.20 3.99 0.38
N SER A 165 -8.69 3.99 1.62
CA SER A 165 -10.09 4.29 1.95
C SER A 165 -10.37 5.77 2.22
N MET A 166 -9.33 6.61 2.28
CA MET A 166 -9.48 8.01 2.70
C MET A 166 -10.39 8.82 1.78
N GLY A 167 -11.37 9.51 2.39
CA GLY A 167 -12.30 10.39 1.68
C GLY A 167 -13.32 9.66 0.80
N LEU A 168 -13.54 8.36 1.04
CA LEU A 168 -14.56 7.56 0.37
C LEU A 168 -15.83 7.43 1.23
N SER A 169 -16.96 7.18 0.57
CA SER A 169 -18.20 6.82 1.27
C SER A 169 -18.07 5.42 1.92
N PRO A 170 -18.83 5.11 2.97
CA PRO A 170 -18.76 3.81 3.64
C PRO A 170 -18.92 2.61 2.70
N LEU A 171 -19.78 2.72 1.71
CA LEU A 171 -19.99 1.67 0.71
C LEU A 171 -18.73 1.44 -0.13
N LEU A 172 -18.09 2.51 -0.59
CA LEU A 172 -16.85 2.42 -1.37
C LEU A 172 -15.66 1.96 -0.51
N VAL A 173 -15.62 2.31 0.78
CA VAL A 173 -14.62 1.77 1.72
C VAL A 173 -14.73 0.25 1.75
N GLN A 174 -15.95 -0.30 1.94
CA GLN A 174 -16.15 -1.75 1.95
C GLN A 174 -15.70 -2.39 0.63
N GLU A 175 -16.08 -1.80 -0.50
CA GLU A 175 -15.68 -2.29 -1.84
C GLU A 175 -14.15 -2.32 -2.01
N ILE A 176 -13.43 -1.30 -1.57
CA ILE A 176 -11.95 -1.27 -1.62
C ILE A 176 -11.35 -2.38 -0.75
N PHE A 177 -11.88 -2.61 0.45
CA PHE A 177 -11.39 -3.68 1.32
C PHE A 177 -11.71 -5.07 0.78
N ASP A 178 -12.87 -5.27 0.16
CA ASP A 178 -13.21 -6.52 -0.53
C ASP A 178 -12.24 -6.79 -1.70
N ILE A 179 -11.88 -5.76 -2.45
CA ILE A 179 -10.87 -5.84 -3.53
C ILE A 179 -9.49 -6.21 -2.96
N ILE A 180 -9.07 -5.57 -1.86
CA ILE A 180 -7.79 -5.88 -1.19
C ILE A 180 -7.75 -7.36 -0.80
N GLN A 181 -8.82 -7.88 -0.19
CA GLN A 181 -8.91 -9.30 0.17
C GLN A 181 -8.89 -10.21 -1.06
N ASN A 182 -9.55 -9.84 -2.16
CA ASN A 182 -9.56 -10.64 -3.38
C ASN A 182 -8.17 -10.70 -4.02
N ILE A 183 -7.47 -9.58 -4.13
CA ILE A 183 -6.09 -9.53 -4.62
C ILE A 183 -5.16 -10.37 -3.74
N HIS A 184 -5.35 -10.33 -2.41
CA HIS A 184 -4.59 -11.15 -1.47
C HIS A 184 -4.86 -12.65 -1.67
N LYS A 185 -6.12 -13.06 -1.85
CA LYS A 185 -6.47 -14.48 -2.13
C LYS A 185 -5.82 -15.01 -3.41
N GLU A 186 -5.49 -14.14 -4.36
CA GLU A 186 -4.73 -14.48 -5.56
C GLU A 186 -3.21 -14.58 -5.31
N GLY A 187 -2.76 -14.46 -4.06
CA GLY A 187 -1.37 -14.60 -3.63
C GLY A 187 -0.57 -13.31 -3.52
N MET A 188 -1.22 -12.14 -3.64
CA MET A 188 -0.55 -10.84 -3.48
C MET A 188 -0.15 -10.61 -2.02
N THR A 189 1.10 -10.21 -1.80
CA THR A 189 1.58 -9.69 -0.51
C THR A 189 1.21 -8.23 -0.38
N ILE A 190 0.65 -7.81 0.75
CA ILE A 190 0.13 -6.45 0.91
C ILE A 190 0.67 -5.81 2.20
N LEU A 191 1.21 -4.59 2.06
CA LEU A 191 1.47 -3.69 3.17
C LEU A 191 0.45 -2.55 3.12
N LEU A 192 -0.49 -2.56 4.05
CA LEU A 192 -1.58 -1.60 4.14
C LEU A 192 -1.27 -0.55 5.20
N VAL A 193 -1.36 0.71 4.84
CA VAL A 193 -1.35 1.83 5.80
C VAL A 193 -2.75 2.42 5.83
N GLU A 194 -3.34 2.51 7.00
CA GLU A 194 -4.70 3.01 7.18
C GLU A 194 -4.87 3.81 8.47
N GLN A 195 -5.78 4.78 8.40
CA GLN A 195 -6.28 5.48 9.58
C GLN A 195 -7.51 4.75 10.17
N ASN A 196 -8.32 4.11 9.30
CA ASN A 196 -9.44 3.28 9.75
C ASN A 196 -8.91 1.95 10.30
N ALA A 197 -8.47 2.00 11.58
CA ALA A 197 -7.84 0.87 12.23
C ALA A 197 -8.76 -0.36 12.30
N GLN A 198 -10.08 -0.17 12.49
CA GLN A 198 -11.03 -1.28 12.55
C GLN A 198 -11.06 -2.08 11.25
N MET A 199 -11.19 -1.39 10.11
CA MET A 199 -11.20 -2.04 8.80
C MET A 199 -9.84 -2.68 8.49
N ALA A 200 -8.74 -1.97 8.75
CA ALA A 200 -7.40 -2.47 8.49
C ALA A 200 -7.10 -3.75 9.29
N LEU A 201 -7.41 -3.76 10.59
CA LEU A 201 -7.20 -4.92 11.46
C LEU A 201 -8.10 -6.11 11.10
N SER A 202 -9.31 -5.85 10.57
CA SER A 202 -10.25 -6.93 10.19
C SER A 202 -9.77 -7.77 9.00
N VAL A 203 -8.87 -7.23 8.18
CA VAL A 203 -8.34 -7.92 6.98
C VAL A 203 -6.87 -8.33 7.14
N ALA A 204 -6.18 -7.84 8.16
CA ALA A 204 -4.75 -8.06 8.34
C ALA A 204 -4.44 -9.37 9.08
N ASP A 205 -3.44 -10.10 8.59
CA ASP A 205 -2.84 -11.22 9.31
C ASP A 205 -2.04 -10.73 10.52
N ARG A 206 -1.23 -9.68 10.31
CA ARG A 206 -0.43 -9.01 11.36
C ARG A 206 -0.53 -7.49 11.23
N ALA A 207 -0.33 -6.82 12.36
CA ALA A 207 -0.36 -5.37 12.40
C ALA A 207 0.70 -4.80 13.34
N TYR A 208 1.13 -3.57 13.02
CA TYR A 208 2.03 -2.77 13.83
C TYR A 208 1.39 -1.42 14.12
N VAL A 209 1.38 -1.03 15.38
CA VAL A 209 0.84 0.27 15.83
C VAL A 209 1.99 1.26 15.90
N LEU A 210 1.88 2.35 15.15
CA LEU A 210 2.84 3.44 15.13
C LEU A 210 2.35 4.63 15.95
N GLU A 211 3.17 5.09 16.88
CA GLU A 211 2.95 6.34 17.64
C GLU A 211 4.22 7.19 17.59
N THR A 212 4.11 8.43 17.17
CA THR A 212 5.19 9.43 17.17
C THR A 212 6.51 8.91 16.55
N GLY A 213 6.37 8.17 15.44
CA GLY A 213 7.48 7.63 14.66
C GLY A 213 8.07 6.33 15.21
N ARG A 214 7.42 5.63 16.12
CA ARG A 214 7.88 4.36 16.72
C ARG A 214 6.81 3.28 16.59
N VAL A 215 7.22 2.03 16.46
CA VAL A 215 6.35 0.89 16.71
C VAL A 215 6.21 0.75 18.22
N VAL A 216 4.98 0.81 18.73
CA VAL A 216 4.67 0.70 20.17
C VAL A 216 3.97 -0.60 20.52
N MET A 217 3.42 -1.28 19.53
CA MET A 217 2.73 -2.56 19.70
C MET A 217 2.70 -3.30 18.36
N ASP A 218 2.71 -4.62 18.42
CA ASP A 218 2.50 -5.49 17.27
C ASP A 218 1.73 -6.75 17.70
N GLY A 219 1.13 -7.43 16.75
CA GLY A 219 0.35 -8.66 16.97
C GLY A 219 -0.44 -9.05 15.73
N THR A 220 -1.26 -10.08 15.86
CA THR A 220 -2.23 -10.41 14.81
C THR A 220 -3.34 -9.37 14.74
N GLY A 221 -3.99 -9.23 13.57
CA GLY A 221 -5.14 -8.33 13.43
C GLY A 221 -6.24 -8.64 14.47
N ALA A 222 -6.53 -9.92 14.69
CA ALA A 222 -7.53 -10.37 15.65
C ALA A 222 -7.19 -10.02 17.12
N GLU A 223 -5.93 -10.19 17.52
CA GLU A 223 -5.47 -9.82 18.87
C GLU A 223 -5.57 -8.30 19.09
N LEU A 224 -5.16 -7.50 18.10
CA LEU A 224 -5.20 -6.05 18.23
C LEU A 224 -6.62 -5.48 18.18
N LEU A 225 -7.56 -6.09 17.47
CA LEU A 225 -8.99 -5.74 17.50
C LEU A 225 -9.61 -5.85 18.89
N THR A 226 -9.12 -6.77 19.72
CA THR A 226 -9.63 -7.01 21.08
C THR A 226 -8.83 -6.31 22.16
N ASN A 227 -7.67 -5.73 21.81
CA ASN A 227 -6.78 -5.05 22.75
C ASN A 227 -7.40 -3.74 23.24
N GLU A 228 -7.55 -3.59 24.56
CA GLU A 228 -8.19 -2.42 25.20
C GLU A 228 -7.50 -1.10 24.84
N ARG A 229 -6.17 -1.07 24.78
CA ARG A 229 -5.39 0.14 24.42
C ARG A 229 -5.65 0.53 22.98
N VAL A 230 -5.68 -0.43 22.06
CA VAL A 230 -5.98 -0.19 20.63
C VAL A 230 -7.42 0.27 20.46
N ARG A 231 -8.37 -0.36 21.17
CA ARG A 231 -9.80 0.01 21.14
C ARG A 231 -10.02 1.44 21.58
N SER A 232 -9.49 1.80 22.73
CA SER A 232 -9.66 3.16 23.29
C SER A 232 -8.98 4.25 22.45
N ALA A 233 -7.83 3.94 21.81
CA ALA A 233 -7.06 4.93 21.05
C ALA A 233 -7.50 5.05 19.58
N TYR A 234 -7.99 3.97 18.96
CA TYR A 234 -8.14 3.90 17.49
C TYR A 234 -9.49 3.33 16.99
N LEU A 235 -10.29 2.64 17.82
CA LEU A 235 -11.53 2.01 17.39
C LEU A 235 -12.81 2.71 17.89
N GLY A 236 -12.69 3.83 18.59
CA GLY A 236 -13.84 4.58 19.11
C GLY A 236 -14.55 3.82 20.21
N GLY A 237 -13.86 3.58 21.32
CA GLY A 237 -14.39 2.90 22.51
C GLY A 237 -15.47 3.70 23.22
#